data_b9c3b010705dc33898ea436847cef63f
#
_entry.id   b9c3b010705dc33898ea436847cef63f
#
_cell.length_a   1.000
_cell.length_b   1.000
_cell.length_c   1.000
_cell.angle_alpha   90.00
_cell.angle_beta   90.00
_cell.angle_gamma   90.00
#
_symmetry.space_group_name_H-M   'P 1'
#
loop_
_entity.id
_entity.type
_entity.pdbx_description
1 polymer ?
#
loop_
_entity_poly.entity_id
_entity_poly.type
_entity_poly.pdbx_seq_one_letter_code
_entity_poly.pdbx_strand_id
1 'polypeptide(L)'
;MDHRICCFLFFILSSKRKIIMKALVYTGVEELIYRDEKDPVETKGESILKVHASGICGSDMHAYHGKDERRIAPLIIGHEVSGVIQNGKFQGKNVVLNPLITCGKCEYCTNGREHLCPNRVLLGMNRPYERQGVFAELVSSPNQNIYEVPDHLNLNEAAIAEPTAVALHAVLIGENALKKPLSECRTLVQGAGAIGLLCSLILSKIKGNNNIVMSDPNKLRLSNCAKYFDGKFVNPADKEIKNDSFDIVFDTVGLEVSRQQSISVVKPGGVIIHIGLTQPSGEFNFRKATLQEVTFIGTYCYTNKDFENTIKILADKKIGKLDWIEYRELKKGAEAFKQIHDGSCSSPKIVLLP
;
A
#
# COMPACT_ATOMS: atom_id res chain seq x y z
N MET A 1 66.55 -9.30 -43.46
CA MET A 1 65.38 -8.36 -43.30
C MET A 1 64.33 -9.10 -42.53
N ASP A 2 64.39 -8.95 -41.22
CA ASP A 2 63.43 -9.60 -40.28
C ASP A 2 62.27 -8.68 -40.00
N HIS A 3 61.06 -9.10 -40.38
CA HIS A 3 59.84 -8.45 -39.95
C HIS A 3 59.18 -9.27 -38.85
N ARG A 4 59.42 -8.85 -37.58
CA ARG A 4 58.67 -9.33 -36.40
C ARG A 4 57.33 -8.56 -36.34
N ILE A 5 56.22 -9.23 -36.57
CA ILE A 5 54.87 -8.75 -36.34
C ILE A 5 54.57 -8.98 -34.83
N CYS A 6 54.46 -7.89 -34.11
CA CYS A 6 54.06 -7.87 -32.70
C CYS A 6 52.53 -7.92 -32.58
N CYS A 7 51.94 -9.10 -32.31
CA CYS A 7 50.53 -9.26 -31.98
C CYS A 7 50.29 -8.74 -30.56
N PHE A 8 49.68 -7.52 -30.43
CA PHE A 8 49.09 -7.04 -29.19
C PHE A 8 47.77 -7.76 -28.96
N LEU A 9 47.74 -8.75 -28.07
CA LEU A 9 46.49 -9.28 -27.52
C LEU A 9 45.91 -8.24 -26.56
N PHE A 10 44.87 -7.57 -27.02
CA PHE A 10 43.97 -6.82 -26.13
C PHE A 10 43.18 -7.84 -25.29
N PHE A 11 43.59 -8.06 -24.06
CA PHE A 11 42.78 -8.69 -23.04
C PHE A 11 41.62 -7.71 -22.66
N ILE A 12 40.45 -7.88 -23.27
CA ILE A 12 39.22 -7.25 -22.77
C ILE A 12 38.87 -7.97 -21.46
N LEU A 13 39.27 -7.40 -20.35
CA LEU A 13 38.76 -7.75 -19.03
C LEU A 13 37.29 -7.35 -18.99
N SER A 14 36.40 -8.25 -19.44
CA SER A 14 34.99 -8.20 -19.11
C SER A 14 34.90 -8.35 -17.59
N SER A 15 34.78 -7.24 -16.86
CA SER A 15 34.39 -7.26 -15.48
C SER A 15 33.02 -7.93 -15.42
N LYS A 16 32.98 -9.19 -15.03
CA LYS A 16 31.72 -9.86 -14.68
C LYS A 16 31.08 -9.01 -13.58
N ARG A 17 30.05 -8.22 -13.95
CA ARG A 17 29.25 -7.48 -13.01
C ARG A 17 28.80 -8.50 -11.95
N LYS A 18 29.09 -8.25 -10.69
CA LYS A 18 28.58 -9.07 -9.60
C LYS A 18 27.05 -9.02 -9.71
N ILE A 19 26.42 -10.16 -9.95
CA ILE A 19 24.96 -10.31 -10.08
C ILE A 19 24.39 -10.36 -8.65
N ILE A 20 24.55 -9.26 -7.90
CA ILE A 20 24.20 -9.17 -6.48
C ILE A 20 23.69 -7.76 -6.20
N MET A 21 22.45 -7.70 -5.69
CA MET A 21 21.78 -6.48 -5.20
C MET A 21 21.74 -6.46 -3.68
N LYS A 22 21.52 -5.30 -3.09
CA LYS A 22 21.16 -5.17 -1.68
C LYS A 22 19.64 -5.31 -1.50
N ALA A 23 19.24 -6.03 -0.46
CA ALA A 23 17.86 -6.23 -0.10
C ALA A 23 17.66 -6.30 1.42
N LEU A 24 16.47 -5.91 1.87
CA LEU A 24 15.97 -6.12 3.22
C LEU A 24 15.10 -7.37 3.22
N VAL A 25 15.61 -8.44 3.79
CA VAL A 25 15.01 -9.78 3.74
C VAL A 25 14.33 -10.10 5.06
N TYR A 26 13.07 -10.49 5.00
CA TYR A 26 12.36 -11.11 6.12
C TYR A 26 12.91 -12.52 6.33
N THR A 27 13.53 -12.78 7.48
CA THR A 27 14.22 -14.03 7.82
C THR A 27 13.51 -14.83 8.90
N GLY A 28 12.55 -14.23 9.58
CA GLY A 28 11.75 -14.84 10.62
C GLY A 28 10.87 -13.85 11.35
N VAL A 29 10.14 -14.33 12.33
CA VAL A 29 9.26 -13.49 13.16
C VAL A 29 10.09 -12.38 13.83
N GLU A 30 9.67 -11.14 13.62
CA GLU A 30 10.32 -9.92 14.13
C GLU A 30 11.77 -9.74 13.65
N GLU A 31 12.14 -10.40 12.55
CA GLU A 31 13.49 -10.35 12.03
C GLU A 31 13.56 -9.97 10.55
N LEU A 32 14.29 -8.88 10.26
CA LEU A 32 14.61 -8.41 8.92
C LEU A 32 16.13 -8.14 8.84
N ILE A 33 16.77 -8.67 7.80
CA ILE A 33 18.22 -8.51 7.60
C ILE A 33 18.48 -7.79 6.27
N TYR A 34 19.23 -6.69 6.33
CA TYR A 34 19.77 -6.03 5.14
C TYR A 34 21.04 -6.74 4.70
N ARG A 35 21.02 -7.36 3.51
CA ARG A 35 22.11 -8.21 3.03
C ARG A 35 22.21 -8.24 1.51
N ASP A 36 23.23 -8.92 1.01
CA ASP A 36 23.37 -9.24 -0.41
C ASP A 36 22.41 -10.36 -0.80
N GLU A 37 21.70 -10.17 -1.92
CA GLU A 37 20.82 -11.14 -2.56
C GLU A 37 21.11 -11.20 -4.07
N LYS A 38 20.65 -12.27 -4.71
CA LYS A 38 20.80 -12.41 -6.16
C LYS A 38 19.92 -11.40 -6.90
N ASP A 39 20.47 -10.80 -7.96
CA ASP A 39 19.67 -10.00 -8.87
C ASP A 39 18.50 -10.82 -9.43
N PRO A 40 17.33 -10.19 -9.69
CA PRO A 40 16.24 -10.85 -10.38
C PRO A 40 16.66 -11.25 -11.80
N VAL A 41 16.21 -12.42 -12.22
CA VAL A 41 16.49 -12.94 -13.57
C VAL A 41 15.51 -12.32 -14.54
N GLU A 42 16.00 -11.87 -15.70
CA GLU A 42 15.16 -11.41 -16.80
C GLU A 42 14.32 -12.58 -17.35
N THR A 43 13.00 -12.40 -17.34
CA THR A 43 12.04 -13.39 -17.79
C THR A 43 11.22 -12.82 -18.94
N LYS A 44 10.90 -13.65 -19.95
CA LYS A 44 10.08 -13.21 -21.09
C LYS A 44 8.74 -12.65 -20.62
N GLY A 45 8.44 -11.39 -21.01
CA GLY A 45 7.22 -10.70 -20.64
C GLY A 45 7.29 -9.95 -19.30
N GLU A 46 8.44 -9.97 -18.65
CA GLU A 46 8.74 -9.17 -17.44
C GLU A 46 9.83 -8.14 -17.72
N SER A 47 9.89 -7.12 -16.90
CA SER A 47 10.97 -6.14 -16.90
C SER A 47 11.54 -5.98 -15.49
N ILE A 48 12.81 -5.60 -15.43
CA ILE A 48 13.51 -5.33 -14.18
C ILE A 48 13.38 -3.84 -13.87
N LEU A 49 12.82 -3.54 -12.71
CA LEU A 49 12.76 -2.21 -12.13
C LEU A 49 13.97 -1.99 -11.22
N LYS A 50 14.70 -0.90 -11.43
CA LYS A 50 15.59 -0.33 -10.41
C LYS A 50 14.71 0.47 -9.45
N VAL A 51 14.61 -0.01 -8.23
CA VAL A 51 13.79 0.62 -7.19
C VAL A 51 14.37 1.98 -6.84
N HIS A 52 13.51 3.00 -6.82
CA HIS A 52 13.85 4.33 -6.35
C HIS A 52 13.32 4.56 -4.94
N ALA A 53 12.11 4.12 -4.68
CA ALA A 53 11.45 4.26 -3.38
C ALA A 53 10.44 3.12 -3.16
N SER A 54 10.35 2.62 -1.93
CA SER A 54 9.45 1.54 -1.56
C SER A 54 8.78 1.79 -0.21
N GLY A 55 7.44 1.72 -0.15
CA GLY A 55 6.65 2.01 1.03
C GLY A 55 6.49 0.80 1.95
N ILE A 56 6.54 1.02 3.28
CA ILE A 56 6.17 0.01 4.28
C ILE A 56 4.65 0.06 4.47
N CYS A 57 3.98 -1.08 4.25
CA CYS A 57 2.55 -1.26 4.45
C CYS A 57 2.24 -1.90 5.82
N GLY A 58 1.05 -1.62 6.36
CA GLY A 58 0.54 -2.34 7.54
C GLY A 58 0.48 -3.86 7.35
N SER A 59 0.27 -4.33 6.12
CA SER A 59 0.28 -5.77 5.81
C SER A 59 1.69 -6.40 5.89
N ASP A 60 2.75 -5.62 5.72
CA ASP A 60 4.12 -6.12 5.93
C ASP A 60 4.40 -6.37 7.42
N MET A 61 3.71 -5.62 8.31
CA MET A 61 3.75 -5.88 9.76
C MET A 61 3.08 -7.20 10.12
N HIS A 62 2.08 -7.68 9.35
CA HIS A 62 1.53 -9.03 9.57
C HIS A 62 2.56 -10.12 9.29
N ALA A 63 3.37 -9.96 8.23
CA ALA A 63 4.51 -10.85 7.97
C ALA A 63 5.54 -10.77 9.10
N TYR A 64 5.92 -9.55 9.48
CA TYR A 64 6.89 -9.29 10.56
C TYR A 64 6.48 -10.00 11.87
N HIS A 65 5.19 -9.99 12.21
CA HIS A 65 4.65 -10.69 13.39
C HIS A 65 4.39 -12.19 13.17
N GLY A 66 4.74 -12.76 12.02
CA GLY A 66 4.47 -14.18 11.70
C GLY A 66 3.00 -14.53 11.57
N LYS A 67 2.13 -13.56 11.26
CA LYS A 67 0.66 -13.72 11.17
C LYS A 67 0.14 -13.78 9.73
N ASP A 68 1.02 -13.83 8.73
CA ASP A 68 0.63 -13.96 7.31
C ASP A 68 1.20 -15.24 6.71
N GLU A 69 0.36 -16.27 6.57
CA GLU A 69 0.72 -17.56 5.98
C GLU A 69 1.17 -17.50 4.51
N ARG A 70 0.92 -16.38 3.85
CA ARG A 70 1.35 -16.14 2.46
C ARG A 70 2.80 -15.65 2.36
N ARG A 71 3.42 -15.28 3.47
CA ARG A 71 4.77 -14.76 3.57
C ARG A 71 5.60 -15.61 4.50
N ILE A 72 6.30 -16.59 3.92
CA ILE A 72 7.16 -17.54 4.64
C ILE A 72 8.60 -17.13 4.44
N ALA A 73 9.35 -17.01 5.54
CA ALA A 73 10.78 -16.67 5.51
C ALA A 73 11.64 -17.82 4.89
N PRO A 74 12.75 -17.52 4.17
CA PRO A 74 13.22 -16.18 3.83
C PRO A 74 12.48 -15.58 2.62
N LEU A 75 12.20 -14.27 2.65
CA LEU A 75 11.50 -13.58 1.57
C LEU A 75 11.86 -12.09 1.56
N ILE A 76 12.10 -11.51 0.40
CA ILE A 76 12.05 -10.06 0.24
C ILE A 76 10.57 -9.67 0.23
N ILE A 77 10.12 -8.90 1.22
CA ILE A 77 8.75 -8.42 1.32
C ILE A 77 8.60 -6.99 0.76
N GLY A 78 7.41 -6.40 0.90
CA GLY A 78 7.08 -5.08 0.34
C GLY A 78 6.42 -5.16 -1.04
N HIS A 79 5.52 -4.20 -1.32
CA HIS A 79 4.70 -4.20 -2.53
C HIS A 79 4.30 -2.80 -3.01
N GLU A 80 4.76 -1.75 -2.38
CA GLU A 80 4.54 -0.36 -2.78
C GLU A 80 5.84 0.20 -3.34
N VAL A 81 5.89 0.60 -4.63
CA VAL A 81 7.16 0.90 -5.27
C VAL A 81 7.04 1.88 -6.43
N SER A 82 8.07 2.69 -6.57
CA SER A 82 8.39 3.47 -7.76
C SER A 82 9.84 3.25 -8.18
N GLY A 83 10.15 3.50 -9.43
CA GLY A 83 11.52 3.38 -9.92
C GLY A 83 11.66 3.57 -11.43
N VAL A 84 12.80 3.09 -11.96
CA VAL A 84 13.15 3.22 -13.37
C VAL A 84 13.38 1.83 -13.98
N ILE A 85 12.72 1.54 -15.08
CA ILE A 85 12.87 0.26 -15.79
C ILE A 85 14.25 0.16 -16.43
N GLN A 86 14.93 -0.97 -16.23
CA GLN A 86 16.30 -1.20 -16.70
C GLN A 86 16.36 -1.87 -18.07
N ASN A 87 15.31 -2.58 -18.50
CA ASN A 87 15.30 -3.36 -19.73
C ASN A 87 13.90 -3.46 -20.35
N GLY A 88 13.82 -3.98 -21.59
CA GLY A 88 12.56 -4.28 -22.26
C GLY A 88 11.81 -3.06 -22.76
N LYS A 89 10.48 -3.23 -22.94
CA LYS A 89 9.59 -2.24 -23.59
C LYS A 89 9.58 -0.85 -22.90
N PHE A 90 9.74 -0.82 -21.59
CA PHE A 90 9.64 0.39 -20.79
C PHE A 90 11.01 0.93 -20.34
N GLN A 91 12.11 0.46 -20.94
CA GLN A 91 13.47 0.85 -20.52
C GLN A 91 13.63 2.38 -20.44
N GLY A 92 14.20 2.83 -19.33
CA GLY A 92 14.44 4.23 -19.01
C GLY A 92 13.22 5.02 -18.54
N LYS A 93 12.02 4.39 -18.47
CA LYS A 93 10.80 5.05 -18.01
C LYS A 93 10.71 5.07 -16.49
N ASN A 94 10.23 6.21 -15.98
CA ASN A 94 9.78 6.36 -14.61
C ASN A 94 8.44 5.67 -14.43
N VAL A 95 8.32 4.76 -13.45
CA VAL A 95 7.14 3.92 -13.31
C VAL A 95 6.79 3.67 -11.84
N VAL A 96 5.55 3.24 -11.64
CA VAL A 96 5.08 2.52 -10.45
C VAL A 96 4.63 1.13 -10.87
N LEU A 97 4.68 0.18 -9.96
CA LEU A 97 4.15 -1.16 -10.20
C LEU A 97 2.81 -1.34 -9.51
N ASN A 98 1.83 -1.89 -10.23
CA ASN A 98 0.71 -2.54 -9.59
C ASN A 98 1.20 -3.91 -9.08
N PRO A 99 1.36 -4.12 -7.77
CA PRO A 99 1.93 -5.35 -7.24
C PRO A 99 1.01 -6.56 -7.41
N LEU A 100 -0.28 -6.34 -7.72
CA LEU A 100 -1.27 -7.39 -7.86
C LEU A 100 -1.22 -8.00 -9.26
N ILE A 101 -0.59 -9.16 -9.38
CA ILE A 101 -0.44 -9.91 -10.62
C ILE A 101 -1.66 -10.81 -10.79
N THR A 102 -2.38 -10.68 -11.89
CA THR A 102 -3.64 -11.39 -12.15
C THR A 102 -3.57 -12.24 -13.42
N CYS A 103 -4.48 -13.18 -13.60
CA CYS A 103 -4.43 -14.10 -14.73
C CYS A 103 -4.88 -13.49 -16.07
N GLY A 104 -5.53 -12.32 -16.07
CA GLY A 104 -6.00 -11.59 -17.25
C GLY A 104 -7.17 -12.22 -18.03
N LYS A 105 -7.65 -13.43 -17.65
CA LYS A 105 -8.61 -14.20 -18.46
C LYS A 105 -9.82 -14.76 -17.73
N CYS A 106 -9.87 -14.68 -16.40
CA CYS A 106 -11.04 -15.12 -15.64
C CYS A 106 -12.15 -14.06 -15.69
N GLU A 107 -13.35 -14.44 -15.30
CA GLU A 107 -14.53 -13.56 -15.23
C GLU A 107 -14.23 -12.21 -14.54
N TYR A 108 -13.52 -12.25 -13.42
CA TYR A 108 -13.17 -11.02 -12.70
C TYR A 108 -12.23 -10.12 -13.51
N CYS A 109 -11.21 -10.71 -14.14
CA CYS A 109 -10.24 -9.95 -14.94
C CYS A 109 -10.88 -9.33 -16.18
N THR A 110 -11.83 -10.02 -16.83
CA THR A 110 -12.48 -9.52 -18.04
C THR A 110 -13.59 -8.50 -17.77
N ASN A 111 -14.06 -8.41 -16.51
CA ASN A 111 -15.12 -7.51 -16.09
C ASN A 111 -14.64 -6.33 -15.23
N GLY A 112 -13.33 -5.99 -15.27
CA GLY A 112 -12.77 -4.84 -14.55
C GLY A 112 -12.75 -4.99 -13.03
N ARG A 113 -12.72 -6.25 -12.53
CA ARG A 113 -12.61 -6.58 -11.10
C ARG A 113 -11.39 -7.48 -10.86
N GLU A 114 -10.26 -7.13 -11.47
CA GLU A 114 -9.03 -7.93 -11.49
C GLU A 114 -8.52 -8.25 -10.08
N HIS A 115 -8.74 -7.36 -9.13
CA HIS A 115 -8.38 -7.54 -7.72
C HIS A 115 -9.06 -8.74 -7.06
N LEU A 116 -10.18 -9.23 -7.62
CA LEU A 116 -10.89 -10.42 -7.16
C LEU A 116 -10.49 -11.70 -7.92
N CYS A 117 -9.48 -11.64 -8.80
CA CYS A 117 -8.98 -12.80 -9.52
C CYS A 117 -8.60 -13.94 -8.56
N PRO A 118 -9.16 -15.16 -8.71
CA PRO A 118 -8.83 -16.28 -7.83
C PRO A 118 -7.37 -16.75 -7.97
N ASN A 119 -6.73 -16.44 -9.11
CA ASN A 119 -5.34 -16.80 -9.39
C ASN A 119 -4.38 -15.63 -9.19
N ARG A 120 -4.77 -14.63 -8.38
CA ARG A 120 -3.92 -13.47 -8.13
C ARG A 120 -2.74 -13.81 -7.24
N VAL A 121 -1.64 -13.12 -7.47
CA VAL A 121 -0.43 -13.15 -6.65
C VAL A 121 -0.02 -11.72 -6.36
N LEU A 122 0.60 -11.46 -5.23
CA LEU A 122 1.12 -10.14 -4.87
C LEU A 122 2.65 -10.20 -4.78
N LEU A 123 3.33 -9.15 -5.22
CA LEU A 123 4.76 -8.98 -4.95
C LEU A 123 5.02 -9.02 -3.43
N GLY A 124 6.12 -9.63 -3.02
CA GLY A 124 6.44 -9.80 -1.59
C GLY A 124 5.62 -10.90 -0.91
N MET A 125 5.10 -11.87 -1.67
CA MET A 125 4.46 -13.09 -1.17
C MET A 125 5.04 -14.32 -1.85
N ASN A 126 5.07 -15.47 -1.15
CA ASN A 126 5.52 -16.73 -1.71
C ASN A 126 4.44 -17.83 -1.76
N ARG A 127 3.19 -17.48 -1.48
CA ARG A 127 2.03 -18.35 -1.65
C ARG A 127 0.97 -17.64 -2.50
N PRO A 128 0.33 -18.27 -3.47
CA PRO A 128 0.51 -19.67 -3.92
C PRO A 128 1.82 -19.95 -4.68
N TYR A 129 2.52 -18.93 -5.18
CA TYR A 129 3.87 -19.04 -5.73
C TYR A 129 4.70 -17.81 -5.38
N GLU A 130 6.01 -18.02 -5.35
CA GLU A 130 6.96 -17.01 -4.91
C GLU A 130 7.04 -15.84 -5.89
N ARG A 131 6.90 -14.64 -5.32
CA ARG A 131 7.22 -13.37 -5.94
C ARG A 131 7.98 -12.52 -4.93
N GLN A 132 9.26 -12.28 -5.20
CA GLN A 132 10.06 -11.38 -4.38
C GLN A 132 9.46 -9.98 -4.38
N GLY A 133 9.55 -9.31 -3.24
CA GLY A 133 9.01 -7.97 -3.05
C GLY A 133 9.99 -6.86 -3.41
N VAL A 134 9.65 -5.67 -2.97
CA VAL A 134 10.26 -4.42 -3.44
C VAL A 134 11.24 -3.79 -2.44
N PHE A 135 11.50 -4.42 -1.28
CA PHE A 135 12.53 -3.93 -0.37
C PHE A 135 13.92 -4.39 -0.82
N ALA A 136 14.29 -3.99 -2.04
CA ALA A 136 15.53 -4.33 -2.70
C ALA A 136 15.94 -3.24 -3.69
N GLU A 137 17.17 -3.28 -4.21
CA GLU A 137 17.60 -2.38 -5.28
C GLU A 137 16.95 -2.69 -6.62
N LEU A 138 16.60 -3.96 -6.87
CA LEU A 138 15.99 -4.43 -8.11
C LEU A 138 14.82 -5.36 -7.82
N VAL A 139 13.79 -5.29 -8.68
CA VAL A 139 12.65 -6.22 -8.67
C VAL A 139 12.19 -6.53 -10.10
N SER A 140 11.76 -7.78 -10.36
CA SER A 140 11.13 -8.16 -11.64
C SER A 140 9.61 -8.05 -11.53
N SER A 141 8.97 -7.55 -12.59
CA SER A 141 7.50 -7.44 -12.67
C SER A 141 6.99 -7.72 -14.09
N PRO A 142 5.83 -8.37 -14.25
CA PRO A 142 5.19 -8.50 -15.55
C PRO A 142 4.92 -7.13 -16.19
N ASN A 143 5.13 -7.02 -17.48
CA ASN A 143 4.97 -5.78 -18.23
C ASN A 143 3.56 -5.17 -18.13
N GLN A 144 2.54 -5.99 -17.94
CA GLN A 144 1.16 -5.53 -17.73
C GLN A 144 0.91 -4.84 -16.38
N ASN A 145 1.84 -5.01 -15.44
CA ASN A 145 1.77 -4.43 -14.10
C ASN A 145 2.58 -3.12 -13.98
N ILE A 146 3.19 -2.66 -15.08
CA ILE A 146 4.03 -1.47 -15.12
C ILE A 146 3.20 -0.29 -15.61
N TYR A 147 3.17 0.77 -14.82
CA TYR A 147 2.46 2.02 -15.13
C TYR A 147 3.44 3.17 -15.16
N GLU A 148 3.54 3.84 -16.32
CA GLU A 148 4.37 5.05 -16.46
C GLU A 148 3.81 6.17 -15.59
N VAL A 149 4.71 6.91 -14.94
CA VAL A 149 4.34 8.11 -14.18
C VAL A 149 4.76 9.35 -14.96
N PRO A 150 3.97 10.45 -14.90
CA PRO A 150 4.34 11.71 -15.51
C PRO A 150 5.67 12.23 -14.96
N ASP A 151 6.49 12.87 -15.80
CA ASP A 151 7.84 13.36 -15.45
C ASP A 151 7.83 14.36 -14.27
N HIS A 152 6.74 15.08 -14.07
CA HIS A 152 6.59 16.04 -12.97
C HIS A 152 6.18 15.41 -11.63
N LEU A 153 5.82 14.11 -11.60
CA LEU A 153 5.57 13.37 -10.36
C LEU A 153 6.89 12.84 -9.80
N ASN A 154 7.25 13.30 -8.61
CA ASN A 154 8.45 12.83 -7.92
C ASN A 154 8.32 11.33 -7.60
N LEU A 155 9.36 10.55 -7.92
CA LEU A 155 9.36 9.10 -7.69
C LEU A 155 9.23 8.73 -6.20
N ASN A 156 9.77 9.54 -5.28
CA ASN A 156 9.56 9.30 -3.86
C ASN A 156 8.07 9.37 -3.48
N GLU A 157 7.36 10.34 -4.05
CA GLU A 157 5.90 10.50 -3.85
C GLU A 157 5.10 9.45 -4.62
N ALA A 158 5.57 9.04 -5.80
CA ALA A 158 4.91 8.02 -6.61
C ALA A 158 4.86 6.64 -5.92
N ALA A 159 5.80 6.35 -5.01
CA ALA A 159 5.83 5.08 -4.27
C ALA A 159 4.55 4.81 -3.46
N ILE A 160 3.76 5.85 -3.12
CA ILE A 160 2.48 5.67 -2.42
C ILE A 160 1.28 5.47 -3.35
N ALA A 161 1.49 5.24 -4.65
CA ALA A 161 0.38 4.99 -5.58
C ALA A 161 -0.47 3.78 -5.13
N GLU A 162 0.17 2.72 -4.65
CA GLU A 162 -0.51 1.51 -4.18
C GLU A 162 -1.46 1.79 -3.01
N PRO A 163 -1.02 2.30 -1.85
CA PRO A 163 -1.93 2.56 -0.73
C PRO A 163 -2.95 3.67 -1.04
N THR A 164 -2.62 4.61 -1.92
CA THR A 164 -3.59 5.63 -2.36
C THR A 164 -4.70 4.98 -3.20
N ALA A 165 -4.39 3.99 -4.03
CA ALA A 165 -5.39 3.24 -4.80
C ALA A 165 -6.31 2.40 -3.89
N VAL A 166 -5.77 1.79 -2.83
CA VAL A 166 -6.58 1.11 -1.79
C VAL A 166 -7.57 2.07 -1.15
N ALA A 167 -7.10 3.26 -0.75
CA ALA A 167 -7.95 4.27 -0.14
C ALA A 167 -9.01 4.82 -1.12
N LEU A 168 -8.61 5.08 -2.38
CA LEU A 168 -9.53 5.54 -3.43
C LEU A 168 -10.64 4.52 -3.69
N HIS A 169 -10.27 3.26 -3.87
CA HIS A 169 -11.23 2.17 -4.09
C HIS A 169 -12.23 2.05 -2.93
N ALA A 170 -11.76 2.08 -1.70
CA ALA A 170 -12.60 2.03 -0.51
C ALA A 170 -13.59 3.22 -0.46
N VAL A 171 -13.13 4.44 -0.76
CA VAL A 171 -14.00 5.63 -0.80
C VAL A 171 -15.03 5.53 -1.92
N LEU A 172 -14.65 5.05 -3.12
CA LEU A 172 -15.58 4.87 -4.24
C LEU A 172 -16.64 3.80 -3.95
N ILE A 173 -16.27 2.68 -3.32
CA ILE A 173 -17.23 1.66 -2.87
C ILE A 173 -18.20 2.26 -1.85
N GLY A 174 -17.69 3.02 -0.88
CA GLY A 174 -18.53 3.71 0.11
C GLY A 174 -19.49 4.70 -0.52
N GLU A 175 -19.03 5.50 -1.47
CA GLU A 175 -19.85 6.46 -2.22
C GLU A 175 -21.00 5.77 -2.96
N ASN A 176 -20.69 4.65 -3.64
CA ASN A 176 -21.70 3.89 -4.39
C ASN A 176 -22.74 3.20 -3.50
N ALA A 177 -22.39 2.91 -2.24
CA ALA A 177 -23.31 2.28 -1.28
C ALA A 177 -24.23 3.29 -0.56
N LEU A 178 -23.87 4.56 -0.56
CA LEU A 178 -24.65 5.62 0.08
C LEU A 178 -25.82 6.09 -0.79
N LYS A 179 -26.88 6.57 -0.13
CA LYS A 179 -28.05 7.19 -0.79
C LYS A 179 -27.95 8.73 -0.87
N LYS A 180 -26.84 9.30 -0.44
CA LYS A 180 -26.57 10.75 -0.47
C LYS A 180 -25.09 11.00 -0.76
N PRO A 181 -24.71 12.21 -1.21
CA PRO A 181 -23.34 12.57 -1.49
C PRO A 181 -22.42 12.42 -0.26
N LEU A 182 -21.19 11.99 -0.46
CA LEU A 182 -20.18 11.91 0.62
C LEU A 182 -19.94 13.27 1.29
N SER A 183 -20.05 14.37 0.57
CA SER A 183 -19.91 15.75 1.11
C SER A 183 -20.92 16.09 2.19
N GLU A 184 -22.08 15.42 2.22
CA GLU A 184 -23.15 15.62 3.21
C GLU A 184 -23.10 14.60 4.36
N CYS A 185 -22.17 13.65 4.30
CA CYS A 185 -22.07 12.57 5.28
C CYS A 185 -21.24 12.97 6.50
N ARG A 186 -21.73 12.60 7.68
CA ARG A 186 -20.86 12.52 8.85
C ARG A 186 -20.09 11.21 8.80
N THR A 187 -18.78 11.32 8.67
CA THR A 187 -17.88 10.20 8.40
C THR A 187 -16.97 9.91 9.58
N LEU A 188 -16.83 8.64 9.96
CA LEU A 188 -15.79 8.17 10.88
C LEU A 188 -14.72 7.43 10.08
N VAL A 189 -13.46 7.78 10.30
CA VAL A 189 -12.29 7.03 9.84
C VAL A 189 -11.55 6.49 11.06
N GLN A 190 -11.52 5.18 11.22
CA GLN A 190 -10.82 4.50 12.29
C GLN A 190 -9.41 4.14 11.85
N GLY A 191 -8.41 4.59 12.60
CA GLY A 191 -6.98 4.43 12.33
C GLY A 191 -6.35 5.67 11.70
N ALA A 192 -5.29 6.20 12.33
CA ALA A 192 -4.48 7.32 11.85
C ALA A 192 -3.17 6.82 11.19
N GLY A 193 -3.22 5.68 10.51
CA GLY A 193 -2.17 5.17 9.64
C GLY A 193 -2.30 5.71 8.22
N ALA A 194 -1.47 5.19 7.30
CA ALA A 194 -1.44 5.63 5.90
C ALA A 194 -2.81 5.54 5.21
N ILE A 195 -3.51 4.41 5.35
CA ILE A 195 -4.83 4.21 4.71
C ILE A 195 -5.87 5.16 5.28
N GLY A 196 -5.92 5.32 6.62
CA GLY A 196 -6.87 6.25 7.24
C GLY A 196 -6.62 7.69 6.84
N LEU A 197 -5.37 8.14 6.80
CA LEU A 197 -5.02 9.48 6.32
C LEU A 197 -5.38 9.66 4.84
N LEU A 198 -5.03 8.71 3.97
CA LEU A 198 -5.35 8.77 2.55
C LEU A 198 -6.86 8.77 2.29
N CYS A 199 -7.65 7.94 2.99
CA CYS A 199 -9.12 8.01 2.93
C CYS A 199 -9.62 9.41 3.32
N SER A 200 -9.12 9.98 4.42
CA SER A 200 -9.53 11.30 4.89
C SER A 200 -9.15 12.42 3.91
N LEU A 201 -7.96 12.34 3.29
CA LEU A 201 -7.53 13.29 2.27
C LEU A 201 -8.40 13.21 1.00
N ILE A 202 -8.73 12.00 0.55
CA ILE A 202 -9.63 11.82 -0.60
C ILE A 202 -11.03 12.31 -0.26
N LEU A 203 -11.56 11.97 0.90
CA LEU A 203 -12.87 12.43 1.37
C LEU A 203 -12.93 13.96 1.43
N SER A 204 -11.94 14.62 2.06
CA SER A 204 -11.98 16.07 2.25
C SER A 204 -11.64 16.82 0.97
N LYS A 205 -10.56 16.48 0.28
CA LYS A 205 -10.03 17.28 -0.84
C LYS A 205 -10.63 16.94 -2.20
N ILE A 206 -11.11 15.70 -2.39
CA ILE A 206 -11.68 15.27 -3.67
C ILE A 206 -13.21 15.20 -3.58
N LYS A 207 -13.75 14.69 -2.46
CA LYS A 207 -15.19 14.52 -2.29
C LYS A 207 -15.87 15.68 -1.55
N GLY A 208 -15.11 16.66 -1.07
CA GLY A 208 -15.62 17.85 -0.40
C GLY A 208 -16.29 17.57 0.97
N ASN A 209 -15.91 16.48 1.62
CA ASN A 209 -16.46 16.14 2.95
C ASN A 209 -15.73 16.93 4.04
N ASN A 210 -16.44 17.80 4.73
CA ASN A 210 -15.93 18.62 5.84
C ASN A 210 -16.38 18.12 7.21
N ASN A 211 -17.01 16.95 7.30
CA ASN A 211 -17.52 16.39 8.57
C ASN A 211 -16.88 15.03 8.85
N ILE A 212 -15.53 15.03 8.88
CA ILE A 212 -14.72 13.83 9.12
C ILE A 212 -14.27 13.80 10.58
N VAL A 213 -14.48 12.67 11.23
CA VAL A 213 -13.90 12.33 12.53
C VAL A 213 -12.88 11.23 12.29
N MET A 214 -11.62 11.46 12.69
CA MET A 214 -10.58 10.43 12.68
C MET A 214 -10.34 9.95 14.10
N SER A 215 -10.29 8.64 14.32
CA SER A 215 -10.05 8.06 15.65
C SER A 215 -8.84 7.12 15.65
N ASP A 216 -7.96 7.30 16.63
CA ASP A 216 -6.81 6.43 16.87
C ASP A 216 -6.40 6.51 18.36
N PRO A 217 -6.00 5.42 19.03
CA PRO A 217 -5.48 5.47 20.39
C PRO A 217 -4.12 6.19 20.48
N ASN A 218 -3.37 6.27 19.38
CA ASN A 218 -2.06 6.92 19.34
C ASN A 218 -2.19 8.43 19.08
N LYS A 219 -2.03 9.21 20.12
CA LYS A 219 -2.12 10.69 20.06
C LYS A 219 -1.08 11.32 19.14
N LEU A 220 0.11 10.73 19.00
CA LEU A 220 1.16 11.24 18.11
C LEU A 220 0.73 11.12 16.64
N ARG A 221 0.13 9.99 16.24
CA ARG A 221 -0.41 9.81 14.91
C ARG A 221 -1.56 10.76 14.62
N LEU A 222 -2.51 10.91 15.55
CA LEU A 222 -3.61 11.87 15.40
C LEU A 222 -3.10 13.31 15.22
N SER A 223 -2.17 13.77 16.06
CA SER A 223 -1.63 15.13 15.96
C SER A 223 -0.83 15.34 14.66
N ASN A 224 -0.23 14.30 14.12
CA ASN A 224 0.43 14.38 12.81
C ASN A 224 -0.61 14.50 11.68
N CYS A 225 -1.64 13.65 11.67
CA CYS A 225 -2.70 13.69 10.67
C CYS A 225 -3.48 15.02 10.67
N ALA A 226 -3.66 15.64 11.84
CA ALA A 226 -4.37 16.90 11.99
C ALA A 226 -3.74 18.09 11.22
N LYS A 227 -2.53 17.96 10.72
CA LYS A 227 -1.85 19.00 9.92
C LYS A 227 -2.30 19.02 8.45
N TYR A 228 -3.00 17.97 7.97
CA TYR A 228 -3.18 17.74 6.54
C TYR A 228 -4.63 17.88 6.05
N PHE A 229 -5.61 17.83 6.93
CA PHE A 229 -7.01 18.10 6.61
C PHE A 229 -7.78 18.64 7.82
N ASP A 230 -8.84 19.38 7.56
CA ASP A 230 -9.77 19.86 8.58
C ASP A 230 -10.70 18.74 8.99
N GLY A 231 -10.64 18.36 10.29
CA GLY A 231 -11.42 17.27 10.83
C GLY A 231 -11.38 17.27 12.36
N LYS A 232 -12.09 16.32 12.93
CA LYS A 232 -12.07 16.07 14.36
C LYS A 232 -11.20 14.85 14.65
N PHE A 233 -10.30 14.98 15.62
CA PHE A 233 -9.31 13.95 15.96
C PHE A 233 -9.53 13.51 17.41
N VAL A 234 -9.90 12.24 17.61
CA VAL A 234 -10.39 11.75 18.89
C VAL A 234 -9.76 10.40 19.24
N ASN A 235 -9.64 10.13 20.53
CA ASN A 235 -9.36 8.77 21.00
C ASN A 235 -10.64 7.92 20.85
N PRO A 236 -10.54 6.62 20.43
CA PRO A 236 -11.71 5.74 20.30
C PRO A 236 -12.57 5.63 21.57
N ALA A 237 -11.98 5.84 22.75
CA ALA A 237 -12.67 5.81 24.04
C ALA A 237 -13.38 7.14 24.40
N ASP A 238 -13.21 8.19 23.58
CA ASP A 238 -13.81 9.49 23.89
C ASP A 238 -15.34 9.46 23.73
N LYS A 239 -16.04 10.12 24.65
CA LYS A 239 -17.52 10.23 24.63
C LYS A 239 -18.08 10.97 23.40
N GLU A 240 -17.22 11.53 22.57
CA GLU A 240 -17.59 12.24 21.35
C GLU A 240 -18.01 11.31 20.20
N ILE A 241 -17.56 10.05 20.24
CA ILE A 241 -17.99 8.99 19.32
C ILE A 241 -19.28 8.39 19.86
N LYS A 242 -20.41 8.97 19.44
CA LYS A 242 -21.75 8.57 19.91
C LYS A 242 -22.32 7.45 19.02
N ASN A 243 -23.14 6.61 19.62
CA ASN A 243 -23.91 5.60 18.88
C ASN A 243 -24.83 6.26 17.85
N ASP A 244 -25.09 5.53 16.76
CA ASP A 244 -26.04 5.93 15.71
C ASP A 244 -25.81 7.37 15.18
N SER A 245 -24.54 7.77 15.01
CA SER A 245 -24.21 9.15 14.67
C SER A 245 -23.47 9.35 13.36
N PHE A 246 -22.97 8.29 12.73
CA PHE A 246 -22.21 8.36 11.48
C PHE A 246 -22.97 7.75 10.31
N ASP A 247 -22.97 8.43 9.18
CA ASP A 247 -23.58 7.93 7.94
C ASP A 247 -22.73 6.85 7.31
N ILE A 248 -21.40 7.00 7.42
CA ILE A 248 -20.43 6.02 6.93
C ILE A 248 -19.23 5.91 7.88
N VAL A 249 -18.72 4.69 8.03
CA VAL A 249 -17.53 4.36 8.82
C VAL A 249 -16.53 3.65 7.92
N PHE A 250 -15.27 4.12 7.92
CA PHE A 250 -14.14 3.45 7.29
C PHE A 250 -13.29 2.80 8.39
N ASP A 251 -13.34 1.48 8.52
CA ASP A 251 -12.48 0.72 9.43
C ASP A 251 -11.18 0.35 8.71
N THR A 252 -10.14 1.16 8.89
CA THR A 252 -8.81 0.92 8.33
C THR A 252 -7.91 0.13 9.28
N VAL A 253 -8.44 -0.29 10.43
CA VAL A 253 -7.73 -1.05 11.47
C VAL A 253 -7.99 -2.54 11.37
N GLY A 254 -9.26 -2.94 11.36
CA GLY A 254 -9.66 -4.34 11.26
C GLY A 254 -9.42 -5.16 12.53
N LEU A 255 -9.50 -4.53 13.70
CA LEU A 255 -9.56 -5.20 14.99
C LEU A 255 -11.01 -5.53 15.35
N GLU A 256 -11.22 -6.50 16.24
CA GLU A 256 -12.55 -6.78 16.77
C GLU A 256 -13.17 -5.55 17.41
N VAL A 257 -12.40 -4.82 18.22
CA VAL A 257 -12.87 -3.60 18.88
C VAL A 257 -13.26 -2.50 17.90
N SER A 258 -12.55 -2.34 16.78
CA SER A 258 -12.91 -1.37 15.74
C SER A 258 -14.19 -1.78 15.00
N ARG A 259 -14.37 -3.06 14.71
CA ARG A 259 -15.62 -3.60 14.11
C ARG A 259 -16.83 -3.42 15.03
N GLN A 260 -16.68 -3.72 16.32
CA GLN A 260 -17.73 -3.50 17.33
C GLN A 260 -18.09 -2.02 17.48
N GLN A 261 -17.10 -1.14 17.46
CA GLN A 261 -17.34 0.30 17.46
C GLN A 261 -18.06 0.73 16.18
N SER A 262 -17.60 0.27 14.99
CA SER A 262 -18.23 0.61 13.71
C SER A 262 -19.73 0.34 13.71
N ILE A 263 -20.13 -0.88 14.11
CA ILE A 263 -21.55 -1.23 14.15
C ILE A 263 -22.33 -0.47 15.23
N SER A 264 -21.66 -0.07 16.33
CA SER A 264 -22.30 0.70 17.39
C SER A 264 -22.61 2.14 16.98
N VAL A 265 -21.72 2.76 16.20
CA VAL A 265 -21.76 4.19 15.89
C VAL A 265 -22.41 4.53 14.55
N VAL A 266 -22.52 3.56 13.64
CA VAL A 266 -23.19 3.75 12.35
C VAL A 266 -24.70 3.95 12.54
N LYS A 267 -25.29 4.88 11.79
CA LYS A 267 -26.72 5.16 11.78
C LYS A 267 -27.52 4.00 11.17
N PRO A 268 -28.83 3.93 11.46
CA PRO A 268 -29.75 3.12 10.64
C PRO A 268 -29.62 3.45 9.15
N GLY A 269 -29.52 2.42 8.30
CA GLY A 269 -29.29 2.56 6.85
C GLY A 269 -27.90 3.05 6.48
N GLY A 270 -26.96 3.16 7.44
CA GLY A 270 -25.60 3.61 7.20
C GLY A 270 -24.69 2.52 6.65
N VAL A 271 -23.45 2.91 6.32
CA VAL A 271 -22.48 2.07 5.62
C VAL A 271 -21.21 1.88 6.44
N ILE A 272 -20.69 0.65 6.49
CA ILE A 272 -19.39 0.31 7.05
C ILE A 272 -18.51 -0.23 5.93
N ILE A 273 -17.39 0.42 5.68
CA ILE A 273 -16.34 -0.03 4.75
C ILE A 273 -15.19 -0.60 5.59
N HIS A 274 -14.99 -1.91 5.47
CA HIS A 274 -13.98 -2.65 6.22
C HIS A 274 -12.76 -2.91 5.35
N ILE A 275 -11.62 -2.31 5.71
CA ILE A 275 -10.36 -2.32 4.95
C ILE A 275 -9.27 -3.06 5.72
N GLY A 276 -9.21 -2.84 7.02
CA GLY A 276 -8.16 -3.37 7.88
C GLY A 276 -8.20 -4.89 8.02
N LEU A 277 -7.03 -5.54 8.16
CA LEU A 277 -6.87 -6.98 8.17
C LEU A 277 -6.22 -7.51 9.47
N THR A 278 -6.22 -6.72 10.55
CA THR A 278 -5.42 -7.05 11.77
C THR A 278 -5.90 -8.31 12.47
N GLN A 279 -7.21 -8.57 12.52
CA GLN A 279 -7.77 -9.78 13.11
C GLN A 279 -8.74 -10.47 12.15
N PRO A 280 -8.59 -11.81 11.92
CA PRO A 280 -9.40 -12.52 10.94
C PRO A 280 -10.83 -12.78 11.40
N SER A 281 -11.08 -12.74 12.71
CA SER A 281 -12.38 -13.05 13.32
C SER A 281 -12.67 -12.11 14.48
N GLY A 282 -13.83 -12.25 15.08
CA GLY A 282 -14.28 -11.49 16.25
C GLY A 282 -15.79 -11.27 16.24
N GLU A 283 -16.32 -10.75 17.34
CA GLU A 283 -17.74 -10.47 17.50
C GLU A 283 -18.20 -9.31 16.63
N PHE A 284 -19.44 -9.41 16.14
CA PHE A 284 -20.13 -8.35 15.40
C PHE A 284 -21.62 -8.40 15.72
N ASN A 285 -22.25 -7.25 16.00
CA ASN A 285 -23.67 -7.20 16.34
C ASN A 285 -24.56 -7.35 15.09
N PHE A 286 -24.71 -8.57 14.61
CA PHE A 286 -25.56 -8.89 13.46
C PHE A 286 -27.04 -8.54 13.69
N ARG A 287 -27.54 -8.64 14.96
CA ARG A 287 -28.89 -8.22 15.27
C ARG A 287 -29.12 -6.73 14.98
N LYS A 288 -28.19 -5.86 15.39
CA LYS A 288 -28.24 -4.43 15.07
C LYS A 288 -28.14 -4.20 13.56
N ALA A 289 -27.19 -4.87 12.90
CA ALA A 289 -27.02 -4.76 11.45
C ALA A 289 -28.32 -5.07 10.70
N THR A 290 -29.00 -6.15 11.09
CA THR A 290 -30.28 -6.56 10.49
C THR A 290 -31.42 -5.58 10.81
N LEU A 291 -31.59 -5.19 12.08
CA LEU A 291 -32.70 -4.35 12.51
C LEU A 291 -32.59 -2.91 12.00
N GLN A 292 -31.38 -2.46 11.69
CA GLN A 292 -31.11 -1.09 11.19
C GLN A 292 -30.71 -1.05 9.72
N GLU A 293 -30.79 -2.17 8.99
CA GLU A 293 -30.42 -2.26 7.56
C GLU A 293 -29.02 -1.68 7.28
N VAL A 294 -28.03 -1.99 8.16
CA VAL A 294 -26.66 -1.52 8.00
C VAL A 294 -25.97 -2.28 6.86
N THR A 295 -25.39 -1.54 5.93
CA THR A 295 -24.59 -2.12 4.85
C THR A 295 -23.15 -2.31 5.32
N PHE A 296 -22.65 -3.56 5.35
CA PHE A 296 -21.26 -3.88 5.64
C PHE A 296 -20.56 -4.38 4.38
N ILE A 297 -19.47 -3.72 3.97
CA ILE A 297 -18.71 -4.06 2.76
C ILE A 297 -17.24 -4.24 3.12
N GLY A 298 -16.71 -5.45 2.88
CA GLY A 298 -15.27 -5.67 2.84
C GLY A 298 -14.68 -5.18 1.52
N THR A 299 -13.52 -4.54 1.57
CA THR A 299 -12.81 -4.08 0.38
C THR A 299 -11.39 -4.66 0.36
N TYR A 300 -10.89 -4.98 -0.83
CA TYR A 300 -9.57 -5.57 -1.04
C TYR A 300 -8.89 -4.93 -2.24
N CYS A 301 -7.66 -4.42 -2.03
CA CYS A 301 -6.87 -3.77 -3.08
C CYS A 301 -7.69 -2.73 -3.87
N TYR A 302 -7.69 -2.82 -5.21
CA TYR A 302 -8.30 -1.86 -6.13
C TYR A 302 -8.38 -2.44 -7.53
N THR A 303 -9.18 -1.81 -8.40
CA THR A 303 -9.19 -2.12 -9.83
C THR A 303 -7.98 -1.48 -10.55
N ASN A 304 -7.60 -2.00 -11.72
CA ASN A 304 -6.57 -1.36 -12.55
C ASN A 304 -6.94 0.09 -12.85
N LYS A 305 -8.23 0.38 -13.04
CA LYS A 305 -8.73 1.74 -13.27
C LYS A 305 -8.51 2.68 -12.07
N ASP A 306 -8.71 2.17 -10.86
CA ASP A 306 -8.46 2.97 -9.65
C ASP A 306 -6.96 3.27 -9.52
N PHE A 307 -6.09 2.31 -9.86
CA PHE A 307 -4.65 2.51 -9.84
C PHE A 307 -4.20 3.58 -10.85
N GLU A 308 -4.70 3.54 -12.10
CA GLU A 308 -4.47 4.58 -13.10
C GLU A 308 -4.94 5.97 -12.63
N ASN A 309 -6.15 6.04 -12.06
CA ASN A 309 -6.69 7.29 -11.54
C ASN A 309 -5.85 7.83 -10.38
N THR A 310 -5.30 6.95 -9.55
CA THR A 310 -4.43 7.33 -8.44
C THR A 310 -3.15 8.00 -8.90
N ILE A 311 -2.51 7.52 -9.98
CA ILE A 311 -1.32 8.16 -10.53
C ILE A 311 -1.65 9.61 -10.95
N LYS A 312 -2.81 9.84 -11.56
CA LYS A 312 -3.28 11.19 -11.92
C LYS A 312 -3.55 12.05 -10.68
N ILE A 313 -4.18 11.48 -9.65
CA ILE A 313 -4.46 12.17 -8.38
C ILE A 313 -3.15 12.65 -7.74
N LEU A 314 -2.11 11.81 -7.73
CA LEU A 314 -0.80 12.15 -7.16
C LEU A 314 -0.09 13.20 -8.04
N ALA A 315 -0.05 13.01 -9.35
CA ALA A 315 0.56 13.95 -10.29
C ALA A 315 -0.07 15.36 -10.24
N ASP A 316 -1.40 15.40 -10.17
CA ASP A 316 -2.17 16.65 -10.04
C ASP A 316 -2.17 17.23 -8.61
N LYS A 317 -1.50 16.59 -7.65
CA LYS A 317 -1.45 16.97 -6.22
C LYS A 317 -2.84 17.14 -5.58
N LYS A 318 -3.85 16.39 -6.04
CA LYS A 318 -5.26 16.51 -5.60
C LYS A 318 -5.47 16.18 -4.13
N ILE A 319 -4.59 15.41 -3.51
CA ILE A 319 -4.63 15.10 -2.06
C ILE A 319 -3.72 16.01 -1.23
N GLY A 320 -3.13 17.06 -1.86
CA GLY A 320 -2.29 18.05 -1.20
C GLY A 320 -0.84 17.60 -1.04
N LYS A 321 -0.14 18.22 -0.07
CA LYS A 321 1.27 17.92 0.20
C LYS A 321 1.42 16.53 0.84
N LEU A 322 2.53 15.87 0.53
CA LEU A 322 2.89 14.53 1.01
C LEU A 322 4.05 14.55 2.01
N ASP A 323 4.29 15.68 2.67
CA ASP A 323 5.33 15.88 3.68
C ASP A 323 5.09 15.14 5.01
N TRP A 324 4.00 14.37 5.11
CA TRP A 324 3.75 13.39 6.15
C TRP A 324 4.44 12.04 5.92
N ILE A 325 5.09 11.86 4.76
CA ILE A 325 5.89 10.69 4.44
C ILE A 325 7.27 10.86 5.03
N GLU A 326 7.73 9.87 5.78
CA GLU A 326 9.08 9.82 6.30
C GLU A 326 9.95 8.96 5.37
N TYR A 327 11.07 9.50 4.92
CA TYR A 327 12.01 8.80 4.04
C TYR A 327 13.20 8.28 4.85
N ARG A 328 13.58 7.02 4.63
CA ARG A 328 14.74 6.38 5.26
C ARG A 328 15.51 5.56 4.24
N GLU A 329 16.82 5.40 4.44
CA GLU A 329 17.61 4.46 3.64
C GLU A 329 17.11 3.02 3.86
N LEU A 330 17.13 2.18 2.82
CA LEU A 330 16.69 0.78 2.87
C LEU A 330 17.43 -0.01 3.99
N LYS A 331 18.72 0.27 4.21
CA LYS A 331 19.48 -0.35 5.30
C LYS A 331 18.95 -0.09 6.70
N LYS A 332 18.12 0.96 6.88
CA LYS A 332 17.44 1.31 8.13
C LYS A 332 16.05 0.67 8.24
N GLY A 333 15.68 -0.18 7.28
CA GLY A 333 14.34 -0.76 7.24
C GLY A 333 14.02 -1.63 8.45
N ALA A 334 14.94 -2.45 8.93
CA ALA A 334 14.72 -3.26 10.14
C ALA A 334 14.42 -2.40 11.38
N GLU A 335 15.10 -1.26 11.55
CA GLU A 335 14.83 -0.29 12.60
C GLU A 335 13.43 0.35 12.41
N ALA A 336 13.05 0.66 11.17
CA ALA A 336 11.73 1.21 10.87
C ALA A 336 10.61 0.24 11.27
N PHE A 337 10.73 -1.04 10.94
CA PHE A 337 9.77 -2.07 11.33
C PHE A 337 9.64 -2.19 12.85
N LYS A 338 10.77 -2.18 13.55
CA LYS A 338 10.78 -2.20 15.02
C LYS A 338 10.06 -0.99 15.61
N GLN A 339 10.29 0.22 15.12
CA GLN A 339 9.63 1.43 15.61
C GLN A 339 8.13 1.44 15.30
N ILE A 340 7.70 0.87 14.18
CA ILE A 340 6.27 0.67 13.89
C ILE A 340 5.66 -0.33 14.89
N HIS A 341 6.35 -1.43 15.18
CA HIS A 341 5.96 -2.45 16.15
C HIS A 341 5.79 -1.86 17.55
N ASP A 342 6.78 -1.10 18.02
CA ASP A 342 6.82 -0.48 19.34
C ASP A 342 5.84 0.71 19.47
N GLY A 343 5.19 1.13 18.37
CA GLY A 343 4.29 2.29 18.34
C GLY A 343 4.99 3.64 18.51
N SER A 344 6.32 3.70 18.47
CA SER A 344 7.12 4.92 18.60
C SER A 344 7.19 5.75 17.32
N CYS A 345 6.79 5.18 16.19
CA CYS A 345 6.72 5.90 14.90
C CYS A 345 5.46 6.79 14.87
N SER A 346 5.65 8.10 14.71
CA SER A 346 4.56 9.08 14.55
C SER A 346 4.14 9.27 13.10
N SER A 347 4.99 8.93 12.14
CA SER A 347 4.73 9.10 10.72
C SER A 347 3.69 8.09 10.23
N PRO A 348 2.63 8.53 9.54
CA PRO A 348 1.64 7.61 8.97
C PRO A 348 2.22 6.66 7.93
N LYS A 349 3.33 7.08 7.27
CA LYS A 349 4.00 6.31 6.21
C LYS A 349 5.50 6.46 6.28
N ILE A 350 6.22 5.32 6.21
CA ILE A 350 7.66 5.28 5.97
C ILE A 350 7.89 4.76 4.55
N VAL A 351 8.77 5.43 3.82
CA VAL A 351 9.26 5.02 2.49
C VAL A 351 10.77 4.78 2.59
N LEU A 352 11.20 3.62 2.12
CA LEU A 352 12.59 3.19 2.10
C LEU A 352 13.22 3.53 0.75
N LEU A 353 14.44 4.04 0.79
CA LEU A 353 15.24 4.42 -0.38
C LEU A 353 16.45 3.47 -0.46
N PRO A 354 16.59 2.67 -1.51
CA PRO A 354 17.73 1.78 -1.73
C PRO A 354 19.06 2.48 -1.89
#